data_d9c74f1de6c31d08de3cc3493951920c
#
_entry.id   d9c74f1de6c31d08de3cc3493951920c
#
_cell.length_a   1.000
_cell.length_b   1.000
_cell.length_c   1.000
_cell.angle_alpha   90.00
_cell.angle_beta   90.00
_cell.angle_gamma   90.00
#
_symmetry.space_group_name_H-M   'P 1'
#
loop_
_entity.id
_entity.type
_entity.pdbx_description
1 polymer ?
#
loop_
_entity_poly.entity_id
_entity_poly.type
_entity_poly.pdbx_seq_one_letter_code
_entity_poly.pdbx_strand_id
1 'polypeptide(L)'
;MWNILAKFLNLKVQKNQGWLLMSSSVSGLIYTYTHPVIVKATISNLPEQYISLEALWFCLSGLILGAIWKGFVREKAIKYFTYIATIESLAAFSLGCYMAFVNWNVWVFAISSALYLSIVSQFIGKCVMAFKASLWIDKEREDFDNTSSIMSNTIAMIGFAIATVVMPRLEVAVFLWGCGCIFDDIGWIIVYSKCKDKIKESVMKDDCQRIEKNN
;
A
#
# COMPACT_ATOMS: atom_id res chain seq x y z
N MET A 1 8.53 -17.90 17.43
CA MET A 1 8.26 -18.23 16.02
C MET A 1 8.94 -17.24 15.08
N TRP A 2 8.74 -15.92 15.22
CA TRP A 2 9.37 -14.89 14.39
C TRP A 2 10.91 -14.94 14.39
N ASN A 3 11.54 -15.05 15.56
CA ASN A 3 13.00 -15.13 15.68
C ASN A 3 13.61 -16.35 14.97
N ILE A 4 12.85 -17.47 14.90
CA ILE A 4 13.30 -18.69 14.21
C ILE A 4 13.24 -18.46 12.70
N LEU A 5 12.13 -17.88 12.21
CA LEU A 5 11.95 -17.59 10.78
C LEU A 5 12.97 -16.54 10.30
N ALA A 6 13.16 -15.48 11.07
CA ALA A 6 14.15 -14.43 10.78
C ALA A 6 15.58 -14.98 10.74
N LYS A 7 15.91 -15.90 11.65
CA LYS A 7 17.22 -16.56 11.70
C LYS A 7 17.40 -17.51 10.51
N PHE A 8 16.35 -18.27 10.16
CA PHE A 8 16.36 -19.21 9.04
C PHE A 8 16.52 -18.49 7.69
N LEU A 9 15.85 -17.36 7.52
CA LEU A 9 15.92 -16.56 6.29
C LEU A 9 17.06 -15.53 6.30
N ASN A 10 17.90 -15.52 7.34
CA ASN A 10 18.98 -14.54 7.54
C ASN A 10 18.49 -13.07 7.44
N LEU A 11 17.29 -12.80 7.95
CA LEU A 11 16.66 -11.49 7.86
C LEU A 11 17.20 -10.57 8.95
N LYS A 12 17.73 -9.42 8.54
CA LYS A 12 18.15 -8.34 9.45
C LYS A 12 16.99 -7.37 9.62
N VAL A 13 16.24 -7.51 10.69
CA VAL A 13 15.08 -6.65 11.00
C VAL A 13 15.39 -5.73 12.14
N GLN A 14 15.37 -4.43 11.89
CA GLN A 14 15.48 -3.41 12.93
C GLN A 14 14.16 -3.28 13.72
N LYS A 15 14.26 -2.81 14.99
CA LYS A 15 13.12 -2.73 15.91
C LYS A 15 11.88 -1.99 15.34
N ASN A 16 12.12 -0.96 14.52
CA ASN A 16 11.04 -0.17 13.94
C ASN A 16 10.47 -0.76 12.62
N GLN A 17 11.13 -1.75 12.04
CA GLN A 17 10.71 -2.39 10.77
C GLN A 17 9.74 -3.56 11.00
N GLY A 18 9.73 -4.14 12.19
CA GLY A 18 8.89 -5.30 12.51
C GLY A 18 7.40 -5.04 12.32
N TRP A 19 6.92 -3.88 12.68
CA TRP A 19 5.51 -3.49 12.49
C TRP A 19 5.14 -3.35 11.01
N LEU A 20 6.06 -2.78 10.19
CA LEU A 20 5.86 -2.66 8.75
C LEU A 20 5.79 -4.02 8.08
N LEU A 21 6.75 -4.90 8.41
CA LEU A 21 6.78 -6.25 7.87
C LEU A 21 5.56 -7.06 8.29
N MET A 22 5.09 -6.91 9.51
CA MET A 22 3.90 -7.59 9.98
C MET A 22 2.64 -7.09 9.28
N SER A 23 2.44 -5.78 9.19
CA SER A 23 1.24 -5.20 8.56
C SER A 23 1.20 -5.51 7.07
N SER A 24 2.29 -5.31 6.33
CA SER A 24 2.37 -5.64 4.91
C SER A 24 2.23 -7.15 4.64
N SER A 25 2.68 -8.00 5.58
CA SER A 25 2.51 -9.45 5.49
C SER A 25 1.05 -9.86 5.61
N VAL A 26 0.33 -9.29 6.57
CA VAL A 26 -1.11 -9.57 6.76
C VAL A 26 -1.91 -9.05 5.57
N SER A 27 -1.65 -7.82 5.13
CA SER A 27 -2.28 -7.24 3.94
C SER A 27 -1.99 -8.09 2.70
N GLY A 28 -0.73 -8.44 2.46
CA GLY A 28 -0.31 -9.26 1.32
C GLY A 28 -0.97 -10.65 1.31
N LEU A 29 -1.11 -11.31 2.46
CA LEU A 29 -1.82 -12.58 2.57
C LEU A 29 -3.30 -12.43 2.20
N ILE A 30 -3.96 -11.43 2.76
CA ILE A 30 -5.37 -11.14 2.46
C ILE A 30 -5.54 -10.84 0.98
N TYR A 31 -4.71 -9.98 0.42
CA TYR A 31 -4.75 -9.59 -0.99
C TYR A 31 -4.59 -10.82 -1.90
N THR A 32 -3.55 -11.62 -1.73
CA THR A 32 -3.28 -12.78 -2.59
C THR A 32 -4.32 -13.89 -2.45
N TYR A 33 -4.92 -14.04 -1.27
CA TYR A 33 -6.03 -14.97 -1.04
C TYR A 33 -7.33 -14.52 -1.74
N THR A 34 -7.63 -13.23 -1.73
CA THR A 34 -8.89 -12.67 -2.24
C THR A 34 -8.84 -12.28 -3.71
N HIS A 35 -7.65 -11.91 -4.21
CA HIS A 35 -7.42 -11.39 -5.54
C HIS A 35 -7.98 -12.25 -6.68
N PRO A 36 -7.78 -13.60 -6.71
CA PRO A 36 -8.30 -14.42 -7.81
C PRO A 36 -9.82 -14.35 -7.97
N VAL A 37 -10.54 -14.26 -6.85
CA VAL A 37 -12.02 -14.19 -6.85
C VAL A 37 -12.50 -12.84 -7.35
N ILE A 38 -11.89 -11.75 -6.85
CA ILE A 38 -12.24 -10.38 -7.24
C ILE A 38 -11.93 -10.15 -8.72
N VAL A 39 -10.75 -10.58 -9.18
CA VAL A 39 -10.36 -10.47 -10.59
C VAL A 39 -11.32 -11.26 -11.49
N LYS A 40 -11.65 -12.50 -11.12
CA LYS A 40 -12.63 -13.30 -11.88
C LYS A 40 -13.98 -12.59 -11.97
N ALA A 41 -14.49 -12.07 -10.86
CA ALA A 41 -15.77 -11.35 -10.84
C ALA A 41 -15.72 -10.06 -11.67
N THR A 42 -14.59 -9.38 -11.67
CA THR A 42 -14.37 -8.14 -12.45
C THR A 42 -14.32 -8.46 -13.95
N ILE A 43 -13.46 -9.39 -14.37
CA ILE A 43 -13.28 -9.76 -15.78
C ILE A 43 -14.58 -10.34 -16.39
N SER A 44 -15.33 -11.12 -15.61
CA SER A 44 -16.58 -11.73 -16.10
C SER A 44 -17.72 -10.72 -16.31
N ASN A 45 -17.64 -9.52 -15.76
CA ASN A 45 -18.71 -8.54 -15.75
C ASN A 45 -18.35 -7.18 -16.38
N LEU A 46 -17.07 -6.95 -16.71
CA LEU A 46 -16.60 -5.74 -17.37
C LEU A 46 -16.16 -6.01 -18.80
N PRO A 47 -16.39 -5.06 -19.72
CA PRO A 47 -15.82 -5.13 -21.07
C PRO A 47 -14.27 -5.16 -21.02
N GLU A 48 -13.66 -5.88 -21.95
CA GLU A 48 -12.18 -6.00 -22.04
C GLU A 48 -11.48 -4.62 -22.12
N GLN A 49 -12.09 -3.67 -22.81
CA GLN A 49 -11.57 -2.31 -22.94
C GLN A 49 -11.43 -1.60 -21.60
N TYR A 50 -12.25 -1.93 -20.61
CA TYR A 50 -12.19 -1.33 -19.29
C TYR A 50 -10.89 -1.68 -18.57
N ILE A 51 -10.41 -2.91 -18.71
CA ILE A 51 -9.15 -3.35 -18.07
C ILE A 51 -7.98 -2.52 -18.59
N SER A 52 -7.95 -2.27 -19.91
CA SER A 52 -6.92 -1.41 -20.53
C SER A 52 -7.03 0.05 -20.08
N LEU A 53 -8.25 0.57 -19.92
CA LEU A 53 -8.50 1.92 -19.42
C LEU A 53 -8.10 2.08 -17.95
N GLU A 54 -8.30 1.06 -17.12
CA GLU A 54 -7.87 1.05 -15.72
C GLU A 54 -6.34 1.13 -15.63
N ALA A 55 -5.62 0.32 -16.42
CA ALA A 55 -4.17 0.36 -16.49
C ALA A 55 -3.65 1.72 -17.00
N LEU A 56 -4.27 2.28 -18.03
CA LEU A 56 -3.95 3.60 -18.56
C LEU A 56 -4.16 4.69 -17.50
N TRP A 57 -5.28 4.64 -16.77
CA TRP A 57 -5.56 5.58 -15.69
C TRP A 57 -4.55 5.48 -14.55
N PHE A 58 -4.16 4.26 -14.18
CA PHE A 58 -3.11 4.06 -13.18
C PHE A 58 -1.78 4.71 -13.60
N CYS A 59 -1.34 4.52 -14.84
CA CYS A 59 -0.15 5.16 -15.38
C CYS A 59 -0.28 6.69 -15.42
N LEU A 60 -1.41 7.20 -15.91
CA LEU A 60 -1.67 8.64 -16.01
C LEU A 60 -1.69 9.32 -14.63
N SER A 61 -2.33 8.71 -13.64
CA SER A 61 -2.34 9.21 -12.26
C SER A 61 -0.93 9.27 -11.67
N GLY A 62 -0.09 8.27 -11.96
CA GLY A 62 1.32 8.24 -11.58
C GLY A 62 2.14 9.37 -12.20
N LEU A 63 1.92 9.65 -13.48
CA LEU A 63 2.56 10.77 -14.19
C LEU A 63 2.15 12.13 -13.61
N ILE A 64 0.85 12.36 -13.44
CA ILE A 64 0.31 13.61 -12.86
C ILE A 64 0.86 13.81 -11.45
N LEU A 65 0.77 12.80 -10.58
CA LEU A 65 1.31 12.88 -9.23
C LEU A 65 2.83 13.06 -9.22
N GLY A 66 3.54 12.45 -10.18
CA GLY A 66 4.98 12.68 -10.37
C GLY A 66 5.31 14.13 -10.70
N ALA A 67 4.52 14.75 -11.58
CA ALA A 67 4.72 16.13 -12.01
C ALA A 67 4.45 17.16 -10.89
N ILE A 68 3.40 16.92 -10.09
CA ILE A 68 3.01 17.85 -9.01
C ILE A 68 3.73 17.56 -7.66
N TRP A 69 4.45 16.43 -7.56
CA TRP A 69 5.15 16.01 -6.34
C TRP A 69 6.43 16.79 -6.11
N LYS A 70 6.32 18.09 -5.83
CA LYS A 70 7.46 18.98 -5.54
C LYS A 70 7.11 19.92 -4.40
N GLY A 71 8.10 20.24 -3.56
CA GLY A 71 8.02 21.29 -2.56
C GLY A 71 6.73 21.25 -1.72
N PHE A 72 5.88 22.24 -1.92
CA PHE A 72 4.66 22.43 -1.13
C PHE A 72 3.70 21.22 -1.07
N VAL A 73 3.53 20.49 -2.17
CA VAL A 73 2.66 19.29 -2.19
C VAL A 73 3.26 18.18 -1.35
N ARG A 74 4.57 17.94 -1.48
CA ARG A 74 5.30 16.95 -0.69
C ARG A 74 5.23 17.27 0.80
N GLU A 75 5.50 18.51 1.18
CA GLU A 75 5.45 18.95 2.58
C GLU A 75 4.04 18.78 3.19
N LYS A 76 3.02 19.23 2.48
CA LYS A 76 1.63 19.08 2.90
C LYS A 76 1.20 17.62 3.01
N ALA A 77 1.56 16.80 2.03
CA ALA A 77 1.25 15.38 2.03
C ALA A 77 1.86 14.66 3.23
N ILE A 78 3.12 14.93 3.53
CA ILE A 78 3.82 14.35 4.67
C ILE A 78 3.20 14.86 5.99
N LYS A 79 2.87 16.15 6.06
CA LYS A 79 2.24 16.73 7.25
C LYS A 79 0.90 16.07 7.58
N TYR A 80 0.10 15.77 6.57
CA TYR A 80 -1.24 15.22 6.72
C TYR A 80 -1.32 13.71 6.45
N PHE A 81 -0.20 13.02 6.35
CA PHE A 81 -0.11 11.60 5.97
C PHE A 81 -1.07 10.72 6.76
N THR A 82 -1.09 10.85 8.09
CA THR A 82 -1.97 10.01 8.94
C THR A 82 -3.44 10.19 8.59
N TYR A 83 -3.88 11.42 8.32
CA TYR A 83 -5.27 11.68 7.92
C TYR A 83 -5.59 11.08 6.56
N ILE A 84 -4.68 11.23 5.59
CA ILE A 84 -4.85 10.73 4.22
C ILE A 84 -4.93 9.20 4.23
N ALA A 85 -3.98 8.53 4.89
CA ALA A 85 -3.95 7.08 5.00
C ALA A 85 -5.16 6.53 5.78
N THR A 86 -5.59 7.20 6.85
CA THR A 86 -6.79 6.79 7.60
C THR A 86 -8.05 6.93 6.75
N ILE A 87 -8.20 8.03 6.00
CA ILE A 87 -9.37 8.23 5.12
C ILE A 87 -9.38 7.19 4.01
N GLU A 88 -8.23 6.89 3.40
CA GLU A 88 -8.13 5.83 2.38
C GLU A 88 -8.56 4.47 2.93
N SER A 89 -7.95 4.05 4.03
CA SER A 89 -8.27 2.78 4.69
C SER A 89 -9.75 2.65 5.04
N LEU A 90 -10.34 3.72 5.59
CA LEU A 90 -11.77 3.73 5.93
C LEU A 90 -12.66 3.70 4.69
N ALA A 91 -12.30 4.42 3.62
CA ALA A 91 -13.04 4.41 2.36
C ALA A 91 -12.99 3.04 1.69
N ALA A 92 -11.81 2.42 1.62
CA ALA A 92 -11.65 1.07 1.07
C ALA A 92 -12.40 0.03 1.90
N PHE A 93 -12.34 0.11 3.23
CA PHE A 93 -13.09 -0.76 4.13
C PHE A 93 -14.61 -0.59 3.98
N SER A 94 -15.09 0.65 3.91
CA SER A 94 -16.51 0.96 3.71
C SER A 94 -17.01 0.44 2.38
N LEU A 95 -16.21 0.57 1.31
CA LEU A 95 -16.51 0.00 -0.01
C LEU A 95 -16.58 -1.53 0.07
N GLY A 96 -15.61 -2.16 0.74
CA GLY A 96 -15.61 -3.62 0.96
C GLY A 96 -16.85 -4.10 1.72
N CYS A 97 -17.24 -3.40 2.78
CA CYS A 97 -18.46 -3.69 3.54
C CYS A 97 -19.72 -3.51 2.68
N TYR A 98 -19.82 -2.41 1.94
CA TYR A 98 -20.96 -2.15 1.05
C TYR A 98 -21.12 -3.27 0.02
N MET A 99 -20.02 -3.65 -0.66
CA MET A 99 -20.04 -4.71 -1.67
C MET A 99 -20.33 -6.10 -1.09
N ALA A 100 -19.90 -6.36 0.14
CA ALA A 100 -20.12 -7.65 0.79
C ALA A 100 -21.53 -7.82 1.35
N PHE A 101 -22.09 -6.77 1.96
CA PHE A 101 -23.32 -6.89 2.78
C PHE A 101 -24.54 -6.23 2.17
N VAL A 102 -24.36 -5.31 1.22
CA VAL A 102 -25.49 -4.58 0.60
C VAL A 102 -25.71 -5.03 -0.82
N ASN A 103 -24.75 -4.77 -1.71
CA ASN A 103 -24.90 -5.10 -3.11
C ASN A 103 -23.55 -5.17 -3.83
N TRP A 104 -23.26 -6.30 -4.48
CA TRP A 104 -22.14 -6.37 -5.42
C TRP A 104 -22.48 -5.62 -6.70
N ASN A 105 -21.74 -4.57 -6.99
CA ASN A 105 -21.82 -3.84 -8.25
C ASN A 105 -20.41 -3.62 -8.79
N VAL A 106 -20.08 -4.36 -9.85
CA VAL A 106 -18.74 -4.33 -10.46
C VAL A 106 -18.34 -2.94 -10.95
N TRP A 107 -19.26 -2.15 -11.49
CA TRP A 107 -18.97 -0.80 -11.96
C TRP A 107 -18.64 0.15 -10.82
N VAL A 108 -19.41 0.11 -9.74
CA VAL A 108 -19.12 0.92 -8.54
C VAL A 108 -17.77 0.54 -7.95
N PHE A 109 -17.49 -0.77 -7.84
CA PHE A 109 -16.20 -1.25 -7.35
C PHE A 109 -15.05 -0.80 -8.24
N ALA A 110 -15.15 -1.03 -9.55
CA ALA A 110 -14.12 -0.71 -10.51
C ALA A 110 -13.84 0.81 -10.60
N ILE A 111 -14.89 1.64 -10.68
CA ILE A 111 -14.74 3.11 -10.72
C ILE A 111 -14.12 3.61 -9.42
N SER A 112 -14.58 3.14 -8.26
CA SER A 112 -14.06 3.58 -6.97
C SER A 112 -12.62 3.15 -6.76
N SER A 113 -12.26 1.92 -7.13
CA SER A 113 -10.89 1.42 -7.02
C SER A 113 -9.94 2.12 -8.00
N ALA A 114 -10.34 2.32 -9.26
CA ALA A 114 -9.52 2.95 -10.26
C ALA A 114 -9.37 4.47 -10.01
N LEU A 115 -10.46 5.20 -9.80
CA LEU A 115 -10.42 6.66 -9.71
C LEU A 115 -9.93 7.18 -8.37
N TYR A 116 -10.36 6.55 -7.28
CA TYR A 116 -10.05 7.05 -5.95
C TYR A 116 -8.88 6.31 -5.31
N LEU A 117 -9.00 5.01 -5.12
CA LEU A 117 -7.99 4.26 -4.36
C LEU A 117 -6.64 4.23 -5.06
N SER A 118 -6.60 4.12 -6.40
CA SER A 118 -5.31 4.13 -7.11
C SER A 118 -4.58 5.48 -7.01
N ILE A 119 -5.29 6.61 -7.04
CA ILE A 119 -4.67 7.93 -6.87
C ILE A 119 -4.13 8.08 -5.44
N VAL A 120 -4.96 7.78 -4.44
CA VAL A 120 -4.58 7.95 -3.04
C VAL A 120 -3.48 6.97 -2.65
N SER A 121 -3.55 5.72 -3.12
CA SER A 121 -2.52 4.71 -2.89
C SER A 121 -1.17 5.12 -3.50
N GLN A 122 -1.16 5.67 -4.72
CA GLN A 122 0.08 6.21 -5.29
C GLN A 122 0.63 7.41 -4.51
N PHE A 123 -0.24 8.25 -3.98
CA PHE A 123 0.16 9.39 -3.15
C PHE A 123 0.78 8.91 -1.84
N ILE A 124 0.17 7.93 -1.18
CA ILE A 124 0.72 7.25 0.00
C ILE A 124 2.06 6.60 -0.33
N GLY A 125 2.17 5.89 -1.43
CA GLY A 125 3.42 5.28 -1.88
C GLY A 125 4.57 6.28 -2.00
N LYS A 126 4.31 7.49 -2.51
CA LYS A 126 5.32 8.58 -2.55
C LYS A 126 5.71 9.10 -1.16
N CYS A 127 4.75 9.21 -0.24
CA CYS A 127 5.06 9.54 1.16
C CYS A 127 5.93 8.46 1.80
N VAL A 128 5.60 7.20 1.59
CA VAL A 128 6.34 6.03 2.09
C VAL A 128 7.79 6.03 1.56
N MET A 129 8.01 6.33 0.29
CA MET A 129 9.35 6.47 -0.27
C MET A 129 10.14 7.59 0.41
N ALA A 130 9.50 8.74 0.66
CA ALA A 130 10.14 9.84 1.40
C ALA A 130 10.47 9.46 2.85
N PHE A 131 9.60 8.67 3.51
CA PHE A 131 9.87 8.17 4.87
C PHE A 131 11.05 7.20 4.89
N LYS A 132 11.10 6.26 3.96
CA LYS A 132 12.24 5.33 3.82
C LYS A 132 13.57 6.09 3.68
N ALA A 133 13.60 7.10 2.81
CA ALA A 133 14.79 7.93 2.60
C ALA A 133 15.18 8.76 3.85
N SER A 134 14.19 9.18 4.64
CA SER A 134 14.41 10.00 5.84
C SER A 134 14.79 9.20 7.08
N LEU A 135 14.35 7.95 7.17
CA LEU A 135 14.50 7.11 8.35
C LEU A 135 15.74 6.23 8.32
N TRP A 136 16.12 5.75 7.14
CA TRP A 136 17.16 4.74 6.98
C TRP A 136 18.26 5.22 6.04
N ILE A 137 19.50 4.86 6.37
CA ILE A 137 20.63 4.98 5.46
C ILE A 137 20.46 3.97 4.31
N ASP A 138 21.13 4.21 3.18
CA ASP A 138 20.93 3.43 1.95
C ASP A 138 21.08 1.92 2.16
N LYS A 139 22.06 1.48 2.93
CA LYS A 139 22.25 0.06 3.24
C LYS A 139 21.11 -0.54 4.06
N GLU A 140 20.60 0.18 5.05
CA GLU A 140 19.48 -0.28 5.88
C GLU A 140 18.17 -0.33 5.07
N ARG A 141 18.01 0.59 4.12
CA ARG A 141 16.89 0.62 3.19
C ARG A 141 16.94 -0.58 2.24
N GLU A 142 18.12 -0.87 1.68
CA GLU A 142 18.33 -2.03 0.81
C GLU A 142 18.06 -3.36 1.55
N ASP A 143 18.59 -3.52 2.77
CA ASP A 143 18.35 -4.68 3.62
C ASP A 143 16.85 -4.84 3.94
N PHE A 144 16.13 -3.73 4.20
CA PHE A 144 14.69 -3.75 4.42
C PHE A 144 13.91 -4.13 3.17
N ASP A 145 14.23 -3.53 2.02
CA ASP A 145 13.52 -3.78 0.76
C ASP A 145 13.72 -5.23 0.30
N ASN A 146 14.92 -5.78 0.46
CA ASN A 146 15.20 -7.20 0.19
C ASN A 146 14.41 -8.12 1.13
N THR A 147 14.42 -7.83 2.43
CA THR A 147 13.66 -8.60 3.44
C THR A 147 12.16 -8.55 3.15
N SER A 148 11.63 -7.36 2.86
CA SER A 148 10.23 -7.15 2.52
C SER A 148 9.84 -7.91 1.25
N SER A 149 10.69 -7.91 0.24
CA SER A 149 10.47 -8.64 -1.02
C SER A 149 10.41 -10.16 -0.79
N ILE A 150 11.36 -10.73 -0.05
CA ILE A 150 11.36 -12.17 0.27
C ILE A 150 10.09 -12.55 1.04
N MET A 151 9.74 -11.75 2.04
CA MET A 151 8.52 -11.99 2.84
C MET A 151 7.26 -11.87 1.99
N SER A 152 7.15 -10.82 1.19
CA SER A 152 6.00 -10.59 0.31
C SER A 152 5.80 -11.76 -0.66
N ASN A 153 6.86 -12.23 -1.31
CA ASN A 153 6.78 -13.37 -2.22
C ASN A 153 6.41 -14.67 -1.50
N THR A 154 6.98 -14.92 -0.32
CA THR A 154 6.64 -16.11 0.48
C THR A 154 5.17 -16.10 0.89
N ILE A 155 4.68 -14.96 1.32
CA ILE A 155 3.28 -14.79 1.75
C ILE A 155 2.34 -14.87 0.56
N ALA A 156 2.72 -14.30 -0.59
CA ALA A 156 1.95 -14.43 -1.82
C ALA A 156 1.80 -15.89 -2.23
N MET A 157 2.87 -16.69 -2.19
CA MET A 157 2.81 -18.14 -2.44
C MET A 157 1.83 -18.84 -1.50
N ILE A 158 1.88 -18.52 -0.21
CA ILE A 158 0.95 -19.09 0.78
C ILE A 158 -0.49 -18.69 0.49
N GLY A 159 -0.75 -17.40 0.24
CA GLY A 159 -2.08 -16.89 -0.07
C GLY A 159 -2.70 -17.53 -1.31
N PHE A 160 -1.93 -17.63 -2.39
CA PHE A 160 -2.38 -18.32 -3.61
C PHE A 160 -2.58 -19.83 -3.38
N ALA A 161 -1.70 -20.50 -2.63
CA ALA A 161 -1.85 -21.91 -2.30
C ALA A 161 -3.14 -22.16 -1.50
N ILE A 162 -3.46 -21.30 -0.53
CA ILE A 162 -4.73 -21.39 0.21
C ILE A 162 -5.91 -21.17 -0.73
N ALA A 163 -5.85 -20.16 -1.61
CA ALA A 163 -6.91 -19.86 -2.57
C ALA A 163 -7.17 -21.01 -3.56
N THR A 164 -6.15 -21.79 -3.92
CA THR A 164 -6.34 -22.97 -4.79
C THR A 164 -7.08 -24.11 -4.10
N VAL A 165 -6.96 -24.24 -2.77
CA VAL A 165 -7.62 -25.29 -1.99
C VAL A 165 -9.00 -24.84 -1.48
N VAL A 166 -9.07 -23.60 -0.99
CA VAL A 166 -10.30 -23.02 -0.41
C VAL A 166 -10.52 -21.64 -1.00
N MET A 167 -11.28 -21.60 -2.11
CA MET A 167 -11.63 -20.33 -2.73
C MET A 167 -12.75 -19.64 -1.91
N PRO A 168 -12.55 -18.38 -1.45
CA PRO A 168 -13.58 -17.69 -0.70
C PRO A 168 -14.78 -17.33 -1.59
N ARG A 169 -15.96 -17.15 -0.98
CA ARG A 169 -17.09 -16.53 -1.69
C ARG A 169 -16.76 -15.06 -2.01
N LEU A 170 -17.38 -14.51 -3.03
CA LEU A 170 -17.11 -13.13 -3.47
C LEU A 170 -17.32 -12.12 -2.35
N GLU A 171 -18.40 -12.24 -1.58
CA GLU A 171 -18.74 -11.35 -0.48
C GLU A 171 -17.65 -11.36 0.59
N VAL A 172 -17.15 -12.56 0.93
CA VAL A 172 -16.05 -12.75 1.90
C VAL A 172 -14.75 -12.15 1.33
N ALA A 173 -14.47 -12.39 0.05
CA ALA A 173 -13.27 -11.87 -0.60
C ALA A 173 -13.25 -10.33 -0.58
N VAL A 174 -14.35 -9.67 -0.92
CA VAL A 174 -14.42 -8.21 -0.96
C VAL A 174 -14.37 -7.61 0.45
N PHE A 175 -15.02 -8.22 1.43
CA PHE A 175 -14.90 -7.81 2.82
C PHE A 175 -13.45 -7.91 3.34
N LEU A 176 -12.81 -9.05 3.10
CA LEU A 176 -11.41 -9.26 3.50
C LEU A 176 -10.47 -8.29 2.76
N TRP A 177 -10.70 -8.00 1.48
CA TRP A 177 -9.94 -6.99 0.75
C TRP A 177 -10.01 -5.63 1.45
N GLY A 178 -11.20 -5.18 1.85
CA GLY A 178 -11.35 -3.94 2.62
C GLY A 178 -10.60 -3.97 3.97
N CYS A 179 -10.58 -5.11 4.67
CA CYS A 179 -9.75 -5.30 5.86
C CYS A 179 -8.26 -5.21 5.51
N GLY A 180 -7.84 -5.80 4.39
CA GLY A 180 -6.44 -5.77 3.92
C GLY A 180 -5.92 -4.36 3.70
N CYS A 181 -6.73 -3.46 3.15
CA CYS A 181 -6.37 -2.06 2.95
C CYS A 181 -6.06 -1.33 4.28
N ILE A 182 -6.78 -1.65 5.37
CA ILE A 182 -6.45 -1.12 6.69
C ILE A 182 -5.07 -1.60 7.15
N PHE A 183 -4.75 -2.88 6.95
CA PHE A 183 -3.47 -3.45 7.35
C PHE A 183 -2.32 -2.91 6.52
N ASP A 184 -2.54 -2.54 5.26
CA ASP A 184 -1.49 -1.97 4.41
C ASP A 184 -0.95 -0.64 4.98
N ASP A 185 -1.84 0.23 5.42
CA ASP A 185 -1.46 1.55 5.92
C ASP A 185 -1.06 1.58 7.40
N ILE A 186 -1.62 0.69 8.23
CA ILE A 186 -1.47 0.79 9.69
C ILE A 186 0.00 0.75 10.15
N GLY A 187 0.83 -0.04 9.48
CA GLY A 187 2.26 -0.14 9.78
C GLY A 187 2.97 1.20 9.57
N TRP A 188 2.67 1.87 8.46
CA TRP A 188 3.25 3.18 8.14
C TRP A 188 2.69 4.29 9.00
N ILE A 189 1.42 4.26 9.36
CA ILE A 189 0.81 5.20 10.31
C ILE A 189 1.53 5.13 11.67
N ILE A 190 1.77 3.91 12.17
CA ILE A 190 2.49 3.70 13.44
C ILE A 190 3.92 4.23 13.36
N VAL A 191 4.65 3.90 12.29
CA VAL A 191 6.05 4.35 12.12
C VAL A 191 6.12 5.85 11.95
N TYR A 192 5.27 6.43 11.11
CA TYR A 192 5.20 7.89 10.94
C TYR A 192 4.90 8.59 12.26
N SER A 193 3.91 8.12 13.04
CA SER A 193 3.54 8.71 14.32
C SER A 193 4.71 8.71 15.32
N LYS A 194 5.54 7.67 15.31
CA LYS A 194 6.72 7.55 16.18
C LYS A 194 7.92 8.37 15.71
N CYS A 195 8.05 8.60 14.41
CA CYS A 195 9.24 9.20 13.80
C CYS A 195 8.95 10.56 13.14
N LYS A 196 7.80 11.15 13.41
CA LYS A 196 7.28 12.35 12.73
C LYS A 196 8.27 13.51 12.68
N ASP A 197 8.93 13.79 13.81
CA ASP A 197 9.85 14.95 13.90
C ASP A 197 11.10 14.71 13.07
N LYS A 198 11.68 13.50 13.13
CA LYS A 198 12.83 13.10 12.31
C LYS A 198 12.53 13.18 10.81
N ILE A 199 11.35 12.70 10.41
CA ILE A 199 10.91 12.74 9.00
C ILE A 199 10.76 14.18 8.52
N LYS A 200 10.12 15.03 9.32
CA LYS A 200 9.93 16.44 8.98
C LYS A 200 11.26 17.18 8.84
N GLU A 201 12.16 17.00 9.79
CA GLU A 201 13.49 17.63 9.76
C GLU A 201 14.29 17.24 8.52
N SER A 202 14.29 15.94 8.17
CA SER A 202 14.98 15.44 6.96
C SER A 202 14.39 16.04 5.68
N VAL A 203 13.07 16.09 5.57
CA VAL A 203 12.40 16.66 4.38
C VAL A 203 12.70 18.14 4.23
N MET A 204 12.71 18.90 5.32
CA MET A 204 13.04 20.34 5.29
C MET A 204 14.49 20.57 4.90
N LYS A 205 15.43 19.76 5.37
CA LYS A 205 16.86 19.85 4.98
C LYS A 205 17.06 19.58 3.49
N ASP A 206 16.40 18.56 2.94
CA ASP A 206 16.47 18.24 1.51
C ASP A 206 15.95 19.40 0.64
N ASP A 207 14.86 20.03 1.07
CA ASP A 207 14.25 21.13 0.30
C ASP A 207 15.14 22.39 0.35
N CYS A 208 15.78 22.72 1.48
CA CYS A 208 16.75 23.81 1.59
C CYS A 208 17.97 23.59 0.68
N GLN A 209 18.56 22.39 0.69
CA GLN A 209 19.72 22.07 -0.16
C GLN A 209 19.40 22.11 -1.66
N ARG A 210 18.15 21.82 -2.06
CA ARG A 210 17.71 21.94 -3.45
C ARG A 210 17.56 23.39 -3.90
N ILE A 211 17.09 24.26 -3.00
CA ILE A 211 16.98 25.71 -3.28
C ILE A 211 18.36 26.32 -3.47
N GLU A 212 19.32 25.98 -2.60
CA GLU A 212 20.69 26.45 -2.70
C GLU A 212 21.43 25.99 -3.96
N LYS A 213 21.11 24.81 -4.50
CA LYS A 213 21.72 24.31 -5.74
C LYS A 213 21.11 24.90 -7.03
N ASN A 214 19.93 25.49 -6.94
CA ASN A 214 19.21 26.06 -8.09
C ASN A 214 19.31 27.59 -8.17
N ASN A 215 19.97 28.23 -7.20
CA ASN A 215 20.40 29.64 -7.19
C ASN A 215 21.90 29.75 -7.50
#